data_deab275a6b6d9959d2b2229690b39894
#
_entry.id   deab275a6b6d9959d2b2229690b39894
#
_cell.length_a   1.000
_cell.length_b   1.000
_cell.length_c   1.000
_cell.angle_alpha   90.00
_cell.angle_beta   90.00
_cell.angle_gamma   90.00
#
_symmetry.space_group_name_H-M   'P 1'
#
loop_
_entity.id
_entity.type
_entity.pdbx_description
1 polymer ?
#
loop_
_entity_poly.entity_id
_entity_poly.type
_entity_poly.pdbx_seq_one_letter_code
_entity_poly.pdbx_strand_id
1 'polypeptide(L)'
;NYEYSLGLNGLGACATQYSSEFMDVEVFRDGYKYDLHFEKGRNVGGLKKEETKQKKTGTKTHWRPDLEVFTDIKIENEYFEDVLKKQAVVNPNITFILRIQRENNSFEEKTFYYENGIADYVAEIAGEKPLTSVQFFTGDRKGRDREDKDDYKVKLSVAFTFSNQVKCLEYYHNSSFLEHGGSPEDAVKSAFTSQINAYLKSNNKYLKNEKPITFQDIEDCLVLVSSSFSTQTSYANQTKKAITNKFIKECMTEFLKHNLEIYFIENPDEAVKIA
;
A
#
# COMPACT_ATOMS: atom_id res chain seq x y z
N ASN A 1 -6.12 7.17 18.36
CA ASN A 1 -4.76 7.59 18.02
C ASN A 1 -4.44 7.17 16.60
N TYR A 2 -4.29 8.14 15.73
CA TYR A 2 -4.03 7.95 14.30
C TYR A 2 -2.52 8.06 14.02
N GLU A 3 -1.73 7.17 14.63
CA GLU A 3 -0.26 7.24 14.56
C GLU A 3 0.27 7.05 13.13
N TYR A 4 -0.41 6.26 12.30
CA TYR A 4 -0.02 5.93 10.93
C TYR A 4 -1.15 6.24 9.95
N SER A 5 -1.60 7.49 9.93
CA SER A 5 -2.76 7.89 9.12
C SER A 5 -2.36 8.28 7.69
N LEU A 6 -3.11 7.79 6.71
CA LEU A 6 -3.08 8.31 5.34
C LEU A 6 -3.66 9.73 5.27
N GLY A 7 -4.72 9.99 6.04
CA GLY A 7 -5.41 11.28 6.08
C GLY A 7 -4.72 12.25 7.02
N LEU A 8 -4.08 13.28 6.50
CA LEU A 8 -3.42 14.33 7.30
C LEU A 8 -4.37 15.49 7.65
N ASN A 9 -5.29 15.84 6.74
CA ASN A 9 -6.08 17.07 6.83
C ASN A 9 -7.60 16.85 6.76
N GLY A 10 -8.09 15.61 6.75
CA GLY A 10 -9.53 15.29 6.65
C GLY A 10 -10.20 15.71 5.34
N LEU A 11 -9.43 15.99 4.29
CA LEU A 11 -9.94 16.56 3.04
C LEU A 11 -10.79 15.56 2.25
N GLY A 12 -10.51 14.25 2.31
CA GLY A 12 -11.23 13.26 1.51
C GLY A 12 -12.73 13.23 1.79
N ALA A 13 -13.12 13.02 3.04
CA ALA A 13 -14.52 12.99 3.45
C ALA A 13 -15.22 14.33 3.20
N CYS A 14 -14.53 15.43 3.44
CA CYS A 14 -15.02 16.78 3.19
C CYS A 14 -15.27 17.01 1.68
N ALA A 15 -14.31 16.67 0.83
CA ALA A 15 -14.44 16.79 -0.62
C ALA A 15 -15.61 15.94 -1.15
N THR A 16 -15.75 14.70 -0.68
CA THR A 16 -16.88 13.81 -1.04
C THR A 16 -18.21 14.44 -0.65
N GLN A 17 -18.32 14.97 0.58
CA GLN A 17 -19.53 15.62 1.07
C GLN A 17 -19.95 16.82 0.21
N TYR A 18 -19.00 17.72 -0.13
CA TYR A 18 -19.30 18.92 -0.90
C TYR A 18 -19.53 18.67 -2.39
N SER A 19 -19.05 17.54 -2.92
CA SER A 19 -19.24 17.15 -4.32
C SER A 19 -20.35 16.13 -4.52
N SER A 20 -21.16 15.88 -3.51
CA SER A 20 -22.29 14.95 -3.55
C SER A 20 -23.63 15.67 -3.58
N GLU A 21 -24.56 15.13 -4.38
CA GLU A 21 -25.98 15.52 -4.35
C GLU A 21 -26.56 15.34 -2.94
N PHE A 22 -26.25 14.17 -2.35
CA PHE A 22 -26.52 13.89 -0.94
C PHE A 22 -25.44 12.98 -0.34
N MET A 23 -25.29 13.04 0.97
CA MET A 23 -24.45 12.11 1.75
C MET A 23 -25.09 11.82 3.09
N ASP A 24 -25.38 10.55 3.36
CA ASP A 24 -25.86 10.03 4.64
C ASP A 24 -24.71 9.35 5.39
N VAL A 25 -24.57 9.67 6.65
CA VAL A 25 -23.60 9.02 7.54
C VAL A 25 -24.31 8.45 8.76
N GLU A 26 -24.19 7.15 8.95
CA GLU A 26 -24.76 6.40 10.07
C GLU A 26 -23.62 5.78 10.88
N VAL A 27 -23.56 6.05 12.18
CA VAL A 27 -22.51 5.52 13.06
C VAL A 27 -23.14 4.79 14.24
N PHE A 28 -22.74 3.55 14.46
CA PHE A 28 -23.09 2.78 15.66
C PHE A 28 -21.89 2.77 16.60
N ARG A 29 -22.10 3.30 17.82
CA ARG A 29 -21.06 3.37 18.84
C ARG A 29 -21.66 3.51 20.23
N ASP A 30 -21.09 2.81 21.20
CA ASP A 30 -21.40 2.94 22.64
C ASP A 30 -22.91 2.78 22.97
N GLY A 31 -23.62 1.92 22.24
CA GLY A 31 -25.05 1.69 22.44
C GLY A 31 -25.95 2.76 21.80
N TYR A 32 -25.39 3.63 21.01
CA TYR A 32 -26.13 4.65 20.27
C TYR A 32 -25.97 4.52 18.78
N LYS A 33 -26.98 4.99 18.05
CA LYS A 33 -26.95 5.26 16.63
C LYS A 33 -26.91 6.78 16.42
N TYR A 34 -26.00 7.21 15.60
CA TYR A 34 -25.85 8.61 15.19
C TYR A 34 -26.10 8.73 13.70
N ASP A 35 -26.96 9.66 13.28
CA ASP A 35 -27.28 9.93 11.89
C ASP A 35 -26.98 11.39 11.53
N LEU A 36 -26.38 11.57 10.36
CA LEU A 36 -26.18 12.87 9.72
C LEU A 36 -26.61 12.78 8.26
N HIS A 37 -27.30 13.80 7.78
CA HIS A 37 -27.72 13.95 6.39
C HIS A 37 -27.16 15.26 5.81
N PHE A 38 -26.56 15.19 4.64
CA PHE A 38 -26.03 16.32 3.92
C PHE A 38 -26.64 16.39 2.52
N GLU A 39 -27.00 17.61 2.09
CA GLU A 39 -27.42 17.93 0.73
C GLU A 39 -26.45 18.97 0.15
N LYS A 40 -25.77 18.66 -0.94
CA LYS A 40 -24.78 19.55 -1.58
C LYS A 40 -23.81 20.20 -0.57
N GLY A 41 -23.28 19.39 0.35
CA GLY A 41 -22.37 19.80 1.41
C GLY A 41 -23.01 20.49 2.62
N ARG A 42 -24.30 20.74 2.62
CA ARG A 42 -25.00 21.40 3.75
C ARG A 42 -25.58 20.35 4.69
N ASN A 43 -25.32 20.48 5.98
CA ASN A 43 -25.98 19.64 6.98
C ASN A 43 -27.48 19.97 7.05
N VAL A 44 -28.34 18.99 6.89
CA VAL A 44 -29.81 19.11 6.94
C VAL A 44 -30.33 18.29 8.11
N GLY A 45 -30.99 18.95 9.05
CA GLY A 45 -31.62 18.34 10.22
C GLY A 45 -30.69 18.10 11.41
N GLY A 46 -29.40 18.43 11.31
CA GLY A 46 -28.44 18.30 12.41
C GLY A 46 -28.08 16.85 12.76
N LEU A 47 -27.30 16.67 13.82
CA LEU A 47 -26.96 15.37 14.35
C LEU A 47 -28.14 14.78 15.11
N LYS A 48 -28.60 13.59 14.69
CA LYS A 48 -29.58 12.79 15.40
C LYS A 48 -28.86 11.73 16.21
N LYS A 49 -29.29 11.51 17.46
CA LYS A 49 -28.73 10.48 18.35
C LYS A 49 -29.89 9.69 18.94
N GLU A 50 -29.85 8.36 18.75
CA GLU A 50 -30.85 7.44 19.24
C GLU A 50 -30.19 6.29 20.00
N GLU A 51 -30.78 5.89 21.12
CA GLU A 51 -30.33 4.69 21.83
C GLU A 51 -30.70 3.43 21.05
N THR A 52 -29.78 2.48 20.94
CA THR A 52 -30.00 1.22 20.23
C THR A 52 -29.70 0.01 21.10
N LYS A 53 -30.54 -1.02 21.00
CA LYS A 53 -30.31 -2.33 21.65
C LYS A 53 -29.23 -3.15 20.91
N GLN A 54 -28.83 -2.73 19.72
CA GLN A 54 -27.84 -3.45 18.93
C GLN A 54 -26.42 -3.17 19.46
N LYS A 55 -25.78 -4.23 19.95
CA LYS A 55 -24.37 -4.19 20.36
C LYS A 55 -23.45 -4.30 19.13
N LYS A 56 -23.55 -3.37 18.20
CA LYS A 56 -22.65 -3.31 17.04
C LYS A 56 -21.92 -1.98 17.01
N THR A 57 -20.73 -2.00 16.41
CA THR A 57 -19.96 -0.80 16.09
C THR A 57 -19.75 -0.75 14.58
N GLY A 58 -19.63 0.44 14.04
CA GLY A 58 -19.36 0.61 12.63
C GLY A 58 -19.88 1.92 12.08
N THR A 59 -19.49 2.21 10.85
CA THR A 59 -19.92 3.37 10.10
C THR A 59 -20.48 2.93 8.76
N LYS A 60 -21.60 3.52 8.35
CA LYS A 60 -22.17 3.39 7.02
C LYS A 60 -22.21 4.78 6.40
N THR A 61 -21.62 4.91 5.21
CA THR A 61 -21.70 6.14 4.41
C THR A 61 -22.38 5.79 3.10
N HIS A 62 -23.43 6.54 2.77
CA HIS A 62 -24.18 6.43 1.53
C HIS A 62 -24.18 7.78 0.84
N TRP A 63 -23.73 7.85 -0.41
CA TRP A 63 -23.56 9.11 -1.12
C TRP A 63 -23.79 8.92 -2.61
N ARG A 64 -24.15 10.01 -3.27
CA ARG A 64 -24.28 10.08 -4.72
C ARG A 64 -23.53 11.29 -5.22
N PRO A 65 -22.62 11.15 -6.21
CA PRO A 65 -21.94 12.29 -6.83
C PRO A 65 -22.94 13.26 -7.47
N ASP A 66 -22.65 14.54 -7.42
CA ASP A 66 -23.49 15.60 -7.96
C ASP A 66 -23.14 15.91 -9.42
N LEU A 67 -24.12 15.79 -10.33
CA LEU A 67 -23.97 16.14 -11.75
C LEU A 67 -23.75 17.64 -12.00
N GLU A 68 -23.99 18.50 -11.01
CA GLU A 68 -23.60 19.93 -11.09
C GLU A 68 -22.09 20.10 -10.86
N VAL A 69 -21.41 19.11 -10.24
CA VAL A 69 -19.96 19.13 -9.98
C VAL A 69 -19.22 18.29 -11.01
N PHE A 70 -19.77 17.14 -11.38
CA PHE A 70 -19.14 16.16 -12.28
C PHE A 70 -19.90 16.08 -13.60
N THR A 71 -19.18 15.98 -14.71
CA THR A 71 -19.76 15.78 -16.05
C THR A 71 -20.33 14.38 -16.23
N ASP A 72 -19.79 13.40 -15.51
CA ASP A 72 -20.27 12.03 -15.47
C ASP A 72 -20.12 11.47 -14.05
N ILE A 73 -21.09 10.69 -13.61
CA ILE A 73 -21.10 10.04 -12.28
C ILE A 73 -21.07 8.51 -12.39
N LYS A 74 -20.91 7.96 -13.60
CA LYS A 74 -20.71 6.52 -13.79
C LYS A 74 -19.26 6.18 -13.47
N ILE A 75 -19.08 5.36 -12.44
CA ILE A 75 -17.76 4.87 -12.03
C ILE A 75 -17.72 3.39 -12.40
N GLU A 76 -16.73 3.00 -13.21
CA GLU A 76 -16.55 1.60 -13.61
C GLU A 76 -16.25 0.71 -12.40
N ASN A 77 -16.81 -0.50 -12.41
CA ASN A 77 -16.66 -1.45 -11.29
C ASN A 77 -15.20 -1.83 -11.04
N GLU A 78 -14.42 -1.95 -12.10
CA GLU A 78 -13.00 -2.29 -12.06
C GLU A 78 -12.18 -1.31 -11.24
N TYR A 79 -12.59 -0.04 -11.19
CA TYR A 79 -11.95 0.96 -10.35
C TYR A 79 -12.11 0.65 -8.85
N PHE A 80 -13.31 0.25 -8.44
CA PHE A 80 -13.56 -0.17 -7.05
C PHE A 80 -12.83 -1.47 -6.72
N GLU A 81 -12.80 -2.43 -7.66
CA GLU A 81 -12.06 -3.68 -7.50
C GLU A 81 -10.57 -3.45 -7.26
N ASP A 82 -9.94 -2.62 -8.09
CA ASP A 82 -8.51 -2.27 -7.97
C ASP A 82 -8.20 -1.60 -6.62
N VAL A 83 -9.02 -0.62 -6.23
CA VAL A 83 -8.84 0.09 -4.95
C VAL A 83 -9.00 -0.86 -3.76
N LEU A 84 -10.04 -1.70 -3.74
CA LEU A 84 -10.28 -2.62 -2.62
C LEU A 84 -9.22 -3.73 -2.55
N LYS A 85 -8.78 -4.25 -3.70
CA LYS A 85 -7.68 -5.21 -3.76
C LYS A 85 -6.40 -4.61 -3.18
N LYS A 86 -6.00 -3.41 -3.61
CA LYS A 86 -4.84 -2.68 -3.09
C LYS A 86 -4.94 -2.45 -1.58
N GLN A 87 -6.12 -2.10 -1.07
CA GLN A 87 -6.33 -1.95 0.37
C GLN A 87 -6.21 -3.28 1.12
N ALA A 88 -6.72 -4.38 0.57
CA ALA A 88 -6.61 -5.70 1.19
C ALA A 88 -5.16 -6.18 1.28
N VAL A 89 -4.36 -5.92 0.25
CA VAL A 89 -2.93 -6.32 0.19
C VAL A 89 -2.11 -5.69 1.34
N VAL A 90 -2.36 -4.44 1.68
CA VAL A 90 -1.57 -3.70 2.69
C VAL A 90 -2.21 -3.64 4.08
N ASN A 91 -3.39 -4.22 4.23
CA ASN A 91 -4.10 -4.34 5.50
C ASN A 91 -4.42 -5.82 5.78
N PRO A 92 -3.43 -6.62 6.20
CA PRO A 92 -3.63 -8.05 6.46
C PRO A 92 -4.72 -8.27 7.50
N ASN A 93 -5.45 -9.39 7.37
CA ASN A 93 -6.58 -9.76 8.23
C ASN A 93 -7.81 -8.84 8.16
N ILE A 94 -7.86 -7.89 7.21
CA ILE A 94 -9.07 -7.12 6.93
C ILE A 94 -9.71 -7.65 5.65
N THR A 95 -11.00 -7.98 5.74
CA THR A 95 -11.79 -8.42 4.59
C THR A 95 -12.47 -7.22 3.93
N PHE A 96 -12.27 -7.05 2.65
CA PHE A 96 -12.94 -6.06 1.81
C PHE A 96 -13.93 -6.76 0.90
N ILE A 97 -15.19 -6.30 0.89
CA ILE A 97 -16.27 -6.90 0.12
C ILE A 97 -16.85 -5.83 -0.81
N LEU A 98 -16.79 -6.10 -2.11
CA LEU A 98 -17.47 -5.31 -3.14
C LEU A 98 -18.80 -5.98 -3.49
N ARG A 99 -19.90 -5.25 -3.35
CA ARG A 99 -21.23 -5.71 -3.75
C ARG A 99 -21.78 -4.84 -4.87
N ILE A 100 -21.99 -5.42 -6.02
CA ILE A 100 -22.44 -4.73 -7.23
C ILE A 100 -23.89 -5.11 -7.46
N GLN A 101 -24.81 -4.13 -7.46
CA GLN A 101 -26.20 -4.36 -7.79
C GLN A 101 -26.36 -4.51 -9.31
N ARG A 102 -27.04 -5.59 -9.72
CA ARG A 102 -27.39 -5.88 -11.10
C ARG A 102 -28.76 -5.29 -11.44
N GLU A 103 -29.09 -5.19 -12.73
CA GLU A 103 -30.37 -4.66 -13.23
C GLU A 103 -31.61 -5.39 -12.66
N ASN A 104 -31.46 -6.70 -12.39
CA ASN A 104 -32.52 -7.52 -11.79
C ASN A 104 -32.61 -7.38 -10.25
N ASN A 105 -31.96 -6.38 -9.65
CA ASN A 105 -31.82 -6.14 -8.21
C ASN A 105 -31.10 -7.25 -7.42
N SER A 106 -30.47 -8.23 -8.10
CA SER A 106 -29.53 -9.14 -7.45
C SER A 106 -28.18 -8.45 -7.19
N PHE A 107 -27.38 -9.04 -6.32
CA PHE A 107 -26.04 -8.55 -6.02
C PHE A 107 -24.99 -9.58 -6.45
N GLU A 108 -23.98 -9.12 -7.15
CA GLU A 108 -22.71 -9.83 -7.29
C GLU A 108 -21.79 -9.40 -6.16
N GLU A 109 -21.08 -10.35 -5.57
CA GLU A 109 -20.18 -10.09 -4.46
C GLU A 109 -18.77 -10.57 -4.81
N LYS A 110 -17.76 -9.70 -4.59
CA LYS A 110 -16.33 -10.02 -4.72
C LYS A 110 -15.65 -9.74 -3.38
N THR A 111 -14.88 -10.69 -2.90
CA THR A 111 -14.18 -10.60 -1.62
C THR A 111 -12.66 -10.51 -1.86
N PHE A 112 -12.00 -9.57 -1.18
CA PHE A 112 -10.55 -9.40 -1.18
C PHE A 112 -10.03 -9.58 0.24
N TYR A 113 -9.12 -10.55 0.42
CA TYR A 113 -8.55 -10.88 1.72
C TYR A 113 -7.16 -11.47 1.53
N TYR A 114 -6.18 -10.95 2.26
CA TYR A 114 -4.81 -11.45 2.28
C TYR A 114 -4.39 -11.65 3.74
N GLU A 115 -4.30 -12.88 4.18
CA GLU A 115 -3.96 -13.22 5.57
C GLU A 115 -2.54 -12.73 5.92
N ASN A 116 -1.57 -12.98 5.04
CA ASN A 116 -0.18 -12.56 5.19
C ASN A 116 0.15 -11.30 4.36
N GLY A 117 -0.87 -10.52 3.97
CA GLY A 117 -0.70 -9.24 3.29
C GLY A 117 0.12 -9.33 2.01
N ILE A 118 1.17 -8.52 1.94
CA ILE A 118 2.03 -8.40 0.74
C ILE A 118 2.75 -9.70 0.38
N ALA A 119 3.02 -10.60 1.33
CA ALA A 119 3.66 -11.88 1.03
C ALA A 119 2.75 -12.80 0.21
N ASP A 120 1.47 -12.90 0.58
CA ASP A 120 0.48 -13.67 -0.19
C ASP A 120 0.26 -13.06 -1.57
N TYR A 121 0.26 -11.73 -1.65
CA TYR A 121 0.10 -11.03 -2.93
C TYR A 121 1.29 -11.23 -3.88
N VAL A 122 2.52 -11.19 -3.37
CA VAL A 122 3.71 -11.52 -4.16
C VAL A 122 3.64 -12.97 -4.66
N ALA A 123 3.21 -13.92 -3.81
CA ALA A 123 3.03 -15.30 -4.22
C ALA A 123 1.95 -15.46 -5.31
N GLU A 124 0.82 -14.73 -5.20
CA GLU A 124 -0.24 -14.70 -6.21
C GLU A 124 0.30 -14.21 -7.56
N ILE A 125 1.06 -13.09 -7.58
CA ILE A 125 1.63 -12.52 -8.82
C ILE A 125 2.66 -13.47 -9.44
N ALA A 126 3.56 -14.04 -8.62
CA ALA A 126 4.62 -14.90 -9.09
C ALA A 126 4.12 -16.25 -9.64
N GLY A 127 2.93 -16.68 -9.21
CA GLY A 127 2.30 -17.92 -9.65
C GLY A 127 3.01 -19.18 -9.12
N GLU A 128 2.82 -20.31 -9.84
CA GLU A 128 3.23 -21.63 -9.33
C GLU A 128 4.74 -21.94 -9.47
N LYS A 129 5.47 -21.19 -10.28
CA LYS A 129 6.87 -21.51 -10.62
C LYS A 129 7.78 -20.29 -10.54
N PRO A 130 7.93 -19.65 -9.37
CA PRO A 130 8.95 -18.63 -9.20
C PRO A 130 10.36 -19.27 -9.24
N LEU A 131 11.39 -18.48 -9.52
CA LEU A 131 12.79 -18.91 -9.46
C LEU A 131 13.25 -19.17 -8.02
N THR A 132 12.74 -18.36 -7.10
CA THR A 132 13.10 -18.41 -5.68
C THR A 132 11.84 -18.47 -4.82
N SER A 133 11.99 -18.86 -3.57
CA SER A 133 10.90 -18.76 -2.59
C SER A 133 10.55 -17.30 -2.30
N VAL A 134 9.30 -17.05 -1.92
CA VAL A 134 8.88 -15.70 -1.48
C VAL A 134 9.58 -15.37 -0.17
N GLN A 135 10.29 -14.26 -0.17
CA GLN A 135 10.92 -13.71 1.03
C GLN A 135 10.05 -12.59 1.60
N PHE A 136 10.01 -12.50 2.92
CA PHE A 136 9.30 -11.43 3.64
C PHE A 136 10.20 -10.87 4.74
N PHE A 137 10.55 -9.58 4.59
CA PHE A 137 11.35 -8.85 5.55
C PHE A 137 10.49 -7.81 6.27
N THR A 138 10.62 -7.71 7.57
CA THR A 138 9.93 -6.68 8.37
C THR A 138 10.85 -6.10 9.44
N GLY A 139 10.64 -4.84 9.79
CA GLY A 139 11.43 -4.18 10.82
C GLY A 139 10.93 -2.78 11.14
N ASP A 140 11.32 -2.32 12.32
CA ASP A 140 10.99 -0.99 12.82
C ASP A 140 12.25 -0.13 12.87
N ARG A 141 12.08 1.16 12.56
CA ARG A 141 13.15 2.17 12.66
C ARG A 141 12.63 3.43 13.33
N LYS A 142 13.56 4.22 13.87
CA LYS A 142 13.27 5.55 14.42
C LYS A 142 14.41 6.49 14.05
N GLY A 143 14.09 7.67 13.55
CA GLY A 143 15.04 8.70 13.16
C GLY A 143 14.36 9.90 12.53
N ARG A 144 15.13 10.74 11.86
CA ARG A 144 14.68 12.03 11.34
C ARG A 144 15.25 12.29 9.95
N ASP A 145 14.54 13.10 9.15
CA ASP A 145 15.00 13.50 7.81
C ASP A 145 16.18 14.50 7.85
N ARG A 146 16.26 15.32 8.91
CA ARG A 146 17.31 16.34 9.10
C ARG A 146 17.55 16.54 10.61
N GLU A 147 18.72 17.06 10.98
CA GLU A 147 19.12 17.29 12.37
C GLU A 147 18.18 18.23 13.14
N ASP A 148 17.57 19.19 12.45
CA ASP A 148 16.64 20.17 13.00
C ASP A 148 15.19 19.67 13.13
N LYS A 149 14.91 18.41 12.83
CA LYS A 149 13.58 17.80 12.89
C LYS A 149 13.49 16.76 14.00
N ASP A 150 12.27 16.53 14.47
CA ASP A 150 11.99 15.50 15.46
C ASP A 150 12.10 14.10 14.84
N ASP A 151 12.48 13.14 15.68
CA ASP A 151 12.48 11.73 15.32
C ASP A 151 11.05 11.23 15.10
N TYR A 152 10.88 10.40 14.09
CA TYR A 152 9.63 9.70 13.83
C TYR A 152 9.86 8.19 13.65
N LYS A 153 8.78 7.43 13.85
CA LYS A 153 8.77 5.98 13.72
C LYS A 153 8.49 5.57 12.28
N VAL A 154 9.17 4.53 11.83
CA VAL A 154 8.97 3.90 10.53
C VAL A 154 8.84 2.40 10.71
N LYS A 155 7.79 1.81 10.14
CA LYS A 155 7.63 0.36 9.98
C LYS A 155 7.86 0.01 8.53
N LEU A 156 8.68 -1.02 8.31
CA LEU A 156 9.05 -1.49 6.99
C LEU A 156 8.60 -2.93 6.81
N SER A 157 7.98 -3.23 5.68
CA SER A 157 7.68 -4.58 5.25
C SER A 157 7.93 -4.68 3.76
N VAL A 158 8.69 -5.69 3.34
CA VAL A 158 9.00 -5.96 1.93
C VAL A 158 8.85 -7.44 1.68
N ALA A 159 8.05 -7.80 0.68
CA ALA A 159 7.95 -9.15 0.16
C ALA A 159 8.48 -9.17 -1.27
N PHE A 160 9.23 -10.21 -1.63
CA PHE A 160 9.75 -10.35 -2.98
C PHE A 160 10.05 -11.81 -3.33
N THR A 161 10.10 -12.06 -4.62
CA THR A 161 10.67 -13.27 -5.22
C THR A 161 11.21 -12.93 -6.61
N PHE A 162 12.00 -13.83 -7.18
CA PHE A 162 12.45 -13.73 -8.55
C PHE A 162 11.65 -14.66 -9.46
N SER A 163 11.38 -14.21 -10.68
CA SER A 163 10.61 -14.95 -11.68
C SER A 163 11.12 -14.63 -13.08
N ASN A 164 11.17 -15.67 -13.94
CA ASN A 164 11.46 -15.48 -15.38
C ASN A 164 10.21 -15.24 -16.22
N GLN A 165 9.02 -15.21 -15.61
CA GLN A 165 7.75 -15.14 -16.34
C GLN A 165 7.01 -13.82 -16.11
N VAL A 166 7.17 -13.24 -14.93
CA VAL A 166 6.46 -12.04 -14.51
C VAL A 166 7.38 -11.10 -13.76
N LYS A 167 7.13 -9.80 -13.88
CA LYS A 167 7.74 -8.76 -13.09
C LYS A 167 6.68 -7.87 -12.47
N CYS A 168 6.93 -7.38 -11.27
CA CYS A 168 6.04 -6.44 -10.59
C CYS A 168 6.82 -5.67 -9.54
N LEU A 169 6.70 -4.35 -9.56
CA LEU A 169 7.25 -3.48 -8.53
C LEU A 169 6.14 -2.57 -8.04
N GLU A 170 5.69 -2.78 -6.80
CA GLU A 170 4.67 -1.96 -6.18
C GLU A 170 5.12 -1.44 -4.82
N TYR A 171 4.85 -0.17 -4.59
CA TYR A 171 5.23 0.54 -3.37
C TYR A 171 4.01 1.15 -2.71
N TYR A 172 3.88 0.92 -1.41
CA TYR A 172 2.80 1.47 -0.58
C TYR A 172 3.37 2.21 0.62
N HIS A 173 2.71 3.30 1.01
CA HIS A 173 3.05 4.02 2.23
C HIS A 173 1.80 4.51 2.95
N ASN A 174 1.68 4.22 4.26
CA ASN A 174 0.47 4.48 5.06
C ASN A 174 -0.80 4.02 4.35
N SER A 175 -0.78 2.79 3.79
CA SER A 175 -1.85 2.15 3.01
C SER A 175 -2.20 2.84 1.68
N SER A 176 -1.39 3.79 1.21
CA SER A 176 -1.56 4.42 -0.10
C SER A 176 -0.63 3.80 -1.14
N PHE A 177 -1.16 3.49 -2.31
CA PHE A 177 -0.36 3.08 -3.45
C PHE A 177 0.46 4.26 -3.99
N LEU A 178 1.76 4.08 -4.11
CA LEU A 178 2.68 5.10 -4.62
C LEU A 178 2.94 4.86 -6.12
N GLU A 179 2.12 5.46 -6.97
CA GLU A 179 2.23 5.33 -8.44
C GLU A 179 3.61 5.75 -8.97
N HIS A 180 4.26 6.68 -8.29
CA HIS A 180 5.58 7.22 -8.65
C HIS A 180 6.66 6.87 -7.62
N GLY A 181 6.43 5.90 -6.73
CA GLY A 181 7.41 5.38 -5.78
C GLY A 181 7.98 6.46 -4.84
N GLY A 182 9.15 6.98 -5.17
CA GLY A 182 9.91 7.93 -4.34
C GLY A 182 10.89 7.21 -3.41
N SER A 183 10.94 7.61 -2.14
CA SER A 183 11.91 7.08 -1.17
C SER A 183 11.99 5.55 -1.08
N PRO A 184 10.88 4.79 -1.05
CA PRO A 184 10.93 3.32 -1.04
C PRO A 184 11.49 2.73 -2.34
N GLU A 185 11.13 3.27 -3.50
CA GLU A 185 11.62 2.82 -4.79
C GLU A 185 13.13 3.05 -4.90
N ASP A 186 13.61 4.23 -4.52
CA ASP A 186 15.04 4.56 -4.49
C ASP A 186 15.83 3.61 -3.58
N ALA A 187 15.24 3.27 -2.41
CA ALA A 187 15.86 2.34 -1.47
C ALA A 187 15.98 0.93 -2.05
N VAL A 188 14.93 0.43 -2.69
CA VAL A 188 14.92 -0.88 -3.35
C VAL A 188 15.95 -0.92 -4.47
N LYS A 189 15.95 0.07 -5.38
CA LYS A 189 16.91 0.16 -6.48
C LYS A 189 18.35 0.13 -5.96
N SER A 190 18.66 0.92 -4.95
CA SER A 190 19.99 1.01 -4.36
C SER A 190 20.43 -0.30 -3.69
N ALA A 191 19.55 -0.86 -2.85
CA ALA A 191 19.88 -2.04 -2.05
C ALA A 191 20.05 -3.30 -2.91
N PHE A 192 19.11 -3.59 -3.79
CA PHE A 192 19.16 -4.78 -4.66
C PHE A 192 20.35 -4.72 -5.60
N THR A 193 20.57 -3.58 -6.29
CA THR A 193 21.72 -3.42 -7.18
C THR A 193 23.04 -3.60 -6.43
N SER A 194 23.17 -3.00 -5.26
CA SER A 194 24.39 -3.09 -4.45
C SER A 194 24.66 -4.52 -3.99
N GLN A 195 23.67 -5.21 -3.45
CA GLN A 195 23.84 -6.55 -2.85
C GLN A 195 24.04 -7.64 -3.91
N ILE A 196 23.32 -7.58 -5.03
CA ILE A 196 23.51 -8.54 -6.11
C ILE A 196 24.88 -8.35 -6.76
N ASN A 197 25.31 -7.10 -7.03
CA ASN A 197 26.68 -6.85 -7.52
C ASN A 197 27.75 -7.35 -6.54
N ALA A 198 27.57 -7.15 -5.24
CA ALA A 198 28.49 -7.65 -4.23
C ALA A 198 28.57 -9.20 -4.26
N TYR A 199 27.42 -9.88 -4.36
CA TYR A 199 27.36 -11.33 -4.48
C TYR A 199 28.05 -11.85 -5.75
N LEU A 200 27.73 -11.26 -6.91
CA LEU A 200 28.33 -11.65 -8.19
C LEU A 200 29.85 -11.48 -8.18
N LYS A 201 30.33 -10.36 -7.60
CA LYS A 201 31.75 -10.07 -7.49
C LYS A 201 32.48 -11.06 -6.55
N SER A 202 31.91 -11.29 -5.37
CA SER A 202 32.54 -12.19 -4.38
C SER A 202 32.58 -13.65 -4.83
N ASN A 203 31.66 -14.06 -5.71
CA ASN A 203 31.58 -15.41 -6.26
C ASN A 203 32.18 -15.54 -7.66
N ASN A 204 32.95 -14.53 -8.13
CA ASN A 204 33.62 -14.53 -9.43
C ASN A 204 32.68 -14.83 -10.62
N LYS A 205 31.45 -14.31 -10.57
CA LYS A 205 30.45 -14.54 -11.62
C LYS A 205 30.61 -13.61 -12.82
N TYR A 206 31.33 -12.49 -12.67
CA TYR A 206 31.60 -11.55 -13.77
C TYR A 206 32.66 -12.10 -14.74
N LEU A 207 32.39 -11.96 -16.02
CA LEU A 207 33.37 -12.20 -17.07
C LEU A 207 34.44 -11.08 -17.09
N LYS A 208 35.58 -11.35 -17.72
CA LYS A 208 36.62 -10.35 -17.86
C LYS A 208 36.12 -9.16 -18.69
N ASN A 209 36.20 -7.94 -18.13
CA ASN A 209 35.67 -6.70 -18.70
C ASN A 209 34.16 -6.54 -18.73
N GLU A 210 33.41 -7.40 -18.08
CA GLU A 210 31.97 -7.22 -17.89
C GLU A 210 31.67 -6.07 -16.93
N LYS A 211 30.66 -5.26 -17.26
CA LYS A 211 30.24 -4.15 -16.40
C LYS A 211 29.33 -4.69 -15.28
N PRO A 212 29.36 -4.04 -14.10
CA PRO A 212 28.40 -4.33 -13.06
C PRO A 212 26.96 -4.19 -13.57
N ILE A 213 26.07 -5.08 -13.09
CA ILE A 213 24.65 -5.01 -13.42
C ILE A 213 24.02 -3.73 -12.86
N THR A 214 22.98 -3.27 -13.55
CA THR A 214 22.14 -2.13 -13.16
C THR A 214 20.81 -2.64 -12.57
N PHE A 215 20.02 -1.74 -12.01
CA PHE A 215 18.68 -2.13 -11.53
C PHE A 215 17.77 -2.61 -12.67
N GLN A 216 17.96 -2.10 -13.88
CA GLN A 216 17.16 -2.52 -15.03
C GLN A 216 17.32 -4.03 -15.34
N ASP A 217 18.51 -4.58 -15.13
CA ASP A 217 18.77 -6.00 -15.29
C ASP A 217 18.03 -6.84 -14.22
N ILE A 218 17.89 -6.29 -13.01
CA ILE A 218 17.20 -6.93 -11.89
C ILE A 218 15.66 -6.81 -12.04
N GLU A 219 15.20 -5.65 -12.48
CA GLU A 219 13.77 -5.32 -12.62
C GLU A 219 13.01 -6.32 -13.48
N ASP A 220 13.65 -6.86 -14.53
CA ASP A 220 13.01 -7.77 -15.47
C ASP A 220 12.65 -9.15 -14.88
N CYS A 221 13.24 -9.51 -13.75
CA CYS A 221 12.95 -10.77 -13.06
C CYS A 221 12.47 -10.61 -11.60
N LEU A 222 12.22 -9.37 -11.16
CA LEU A 222 11.85 -9.10 -9.77
C LEU A 222 10.33 -8.91 -9.61
N VAL A 223 9.75 -9.68 -8.69
CA VAL A 223 8.40 -9.45 -8.16
C VAL A 223 8.55 -8.95 -6.73
N LEU A 224 8.27 -7.68 -6.48
CA LEU A 224 8.46 -7.05 -5.19
C LEU A 224 7.29 -6.12 -4.85
N VAL A 225 6.82 -6.23 -3.61
CA VAL A 225 5.87 -5.30 -3.01
C VAL A 225 6.43 -4.80 -1.68
N SER A 226 6.48 -3.49 -1.50
CA SER A 226 6.84 -2.88 -0.22
C SER A 226 5.65 -2.15 0.39
N SER A 227 5.52 -2.27 1.71
CA SER A 227 4.55 -1.51 2.50
C SER A 227 5.27 -0.87 3.68
N SER A 228 5.31 0.44 3.72
CA SER A 228 5.91 1.20 4.81
C SER A 228 4.88 2.07 5.52
N PHE A 229 5.11 2.31 6.80
CA PHE A 229 4.29 3.20 7.61
C PHE A 229 5.20 4.16 8.37
N SER A 230 4.82 5.42 8.45
CA SER A 230 5.53 6.40 9.27
C SER A 230 4.57 7.34 10.01
N THR A 231 5.01 7.81 11.16
CA THR A 231 4.25 8.81 11.94
C THR A 231 4.40 10.23 11.41
N GLN A 232 5.38 10.45 10.52
CA GLN A 232 5.53 11.68 9.73
C GLN A 232 5.80 11.31 8.28
N THR A 233 5.07 11.93 7.35
CA THR A 233 5.18 11.66 5.93
C THR A 233 5.28 12.97 5.16
N SER A 234 6.26 13.02 4.24
CA SER A 234 6.41 14.10 3.26
C SER A 234 6.05 13.57 1.88
N TYR A 235 4.88 13.96 1.38
CA TYR A 235 4.47 13.63 0.03
C TYR A 235 5.03 14.64 -0.98
N ALA A 236 5.36 14.18 -2.18
CA ALA A 236 5.79 15.05 -3.27
C ALA A 236 4.71 16.07 -3.66
N ASN A 237 3.43 15.68 -3.56
CA ASN A 237 2.27 16.54 -3.81
C ASN A 237 1.00 15.99 -3.11
N GLN A 238 -0.12 16.72 -3.24
CA GLN A 238 -1.40 16.34 -2.62
C GLN A 238 -2.00 15.04 -3.17
N THR A 239 -1.62 14.59 -4.35
CA THR A 239 -2.11 13.32 -4.92
C THR A 239 -1.56 12.09 -4.20
N LYS A 240 -0.53 12.27 -3.35
CA LYS A 240 0.09 11.24 -2.50
C LYS A 240 0.67 10.04 -3.27
N LYS A 241 1.08 10.27 -4.51
CA LYS A 241 1.61 9.23 -5.41
C LYS A 241 3.11 8.96 -5.23
N ALA A 242 3.83 9.78 -4.48
CA ALA A 242 5.23 9.61 -4.12
C ALA A 242 5.53 10.23 -2.75
N ILE A 243 6.46 9.64 -2.01
CA ILE A 243 7.01 10.21 -0.77
C ILE A 243 8.47 10.60 -0.94
N THR A 244 8.90 11.62 -0.18
CA THR A 244 10.23 12.24 -0.33
C THR A 244 11.06 12.19 0.96
N ASN A 245 10.63 11.47 1.97
CA ASN A 245 11.32 11.35 3.25
C ASN A 245 12.73 10.76 3.07
N LYS A 246 13.75 11.54 3.42
CA LYS A 246 15.16 11.14 3.34
C LYS A 246 15.47 9.98 4.27
N PHE A 247 15.00 10.06 5.52
CA PHE A 247 15.22 9.01 6.50
C PHE A 247 14.61 7.68 6.10
N ILE A 248 13.40 7.68 5.49
CA ILE A 248 12.77 6.45 4.99
C ILE A 248 13.64 5.80 3.91
N LYS A 249 14.18 6.59 2.96
CA LYS A 249 15.09 6.09 1.94
C LYS A 249 16.35 5.47 2.57
N GLU A 250 17.00 6.17 3.49
CA GLU A 250 18.24 5.74 4.12
C GLU A 250 18.02 4.47 4.96
N CYS A 251 17.06 4.50 5.89
CA CYS A 251 16.82 3.37 6.79
C CYS A 251 16.31 2.13 6.05
N MET A 252 15.48 2.30 5.01
CA MET A 252 15.01 1.19 4.18
C MET A 252 16.14 0.60 3.32
N THR A 253 17.04 1.44 2.80
CA THR A 253 18.22 0.98 2.05
C THR A 253 19.11 0.09 2.93
N GLU A 254 19.43 0.56 4.14
CA GLU A 254 20.24 -0.22 5.11
C GLU A 254 19.55 -1.51 5.53
N PHE A 255 18.25 -1.43 5.84
CA PHE A 255 17.43 -2.57 6.19
C PHE A 255 17.43 -3.64 5.10
N LEU A 256 17.22 -3.25 3.85
CA LEU A 256 17.22 -4.17 2.71
C LEU A 256 18.60 -4.75 2.44
N LYS A 257 19.67 -3.95 2.48
CA LYS A 257 21.03 -4.44 2.30
C LYS A 257 21.39 -5.52 3.31
N HIS A 258 21.10 -5.29 4.58
CA HIS A 258 21.37 -6.25 5.64
C HIS A 258 20.59 -7.56 5.46
N ASN A 259 19.30 -7.46 5.21
CA ASN A 259 18.47 -8.66 5.03
C ASN A 259 18.79 -9.44 3.74
N LEU A 260 19.13 -8.76 2.64
CA LEU A 260 19.57 -9.42 1.41
C LEU A 260 20.91 -10.12 1.56
N GLU A 261 21.85 -9.53 2.31
CA GLU A 261 23.12 -10.19 2.62
C GLU A 261 22.90 -11.50 3.37
N ILE A 262 22.08 -11.48 4.42
CA ILE A 262 21.69 -12.69 5.17
C ILE A 262 21.00 -13.71 4.25
N TYR A 263 20.05 -13.26 3.45
CA TYR A 263 19.31 -14.11 2.52
C TYR A 263 20.24 -14.87 1.56
N PHE A 264 21.22 -14.18 0.96
CA PHE A 264 22.17 -14.82 0.05
C PHE A 264 23.11 -15.82 0.74
N ILE A 265 23.44 -15.58 2.01
CA ILE A 265 24.26 -16.51 2.81
C ILE A 265 23.44 -17.73 3.21
N GLU A 266 22.21 -17.55 3.65
CA GLU A 266 21.35 -18.63 4.15
C GLU A 266 20.73 -19.47 3.02
N ASN A 267 20.62 -18.92 1.80
CA ASN A 267 19.97 -19.57 0.65
C ASN A 267 20.91 -19.62 -0.58
N PRO A 268 22.06 -20.30 -0.50
CA PRO A 268 23.05 -20.30 -1.57
C PRO A 268 22.51 -20.88 -2.89
N ASP A 269 21.61 -21.86 -2.83
CA ASP A 269 20.99 -22.46 -4.02
C ASP A 269 20.07 -21.49 -4.76
N GLU A 270 19.38 -20.62 -4.03
CA GLU A 270 18.56 -19.55 -4.61
C GLU A 270 19.43 -18.40 -5.14
N ALA A 271 20.49 -18.04 -4.41
CA ALA A 271 21.45 -17.02 -4.84
C ALA A 271 22.11 -17.37 -6.18
N VAL A 272 22.40 -18.64 -6.41
CA VAL A 272 22.95 -19.16 -7.70
C VAL A 272 21.95 -18.99 -8.84
N LYS A 273 20.65 -19.15 -8.58
CA LYS A 273 19.61 -18.97 -9.62
C LYS A 273 19.42 -17.51 -10.03
N ILE A 274 19.73 -16.58 -9.12
CA ILE A 274 19.65 -15.14 -9.36
C ILE A 274 20.89 -14.65 -10.14
N ALA A 275 22.02 -15.30 -9.97
CA ALA A 275 23.30 -14.98 -10.58
C ALA A 275 23.44 -15.53 -12.03
#